data_e116355473d669dafc5a5dbb73a4d633
#
_entry.id   e116355473d669dafc5a5dbb73a4d633
#
_cell.length_a   1.000
_cell.length_b   1.000
_cell.length_c   1.000
_cell.angle_alpha   90.00
_cell.angle_beta   90.00
_cell.angle_gamma   90.00
#
_symmetry.space_group_name_H-M   'P 1'
#
loop_
_entity.id
_entity.type
_entity.pdbx_description
1 polymer ?
#
loop_
_entity_poly.entity_id
_entity_poly.type
_entity_poly.pdbx_seq_one_letter_code
_entity_poly.pdbx_strand_id
1 'polypeptide(L)'
;STTATAPATCAVPTTMSITVTTLPNANISGTTTVCQNAAQPNITFTGSNSTAPYTFTYTINGGANQTITTAAASSSVTLPIPTATPGSYVYNVVSVSVGACVNPVISQNATITVSSNITPTFTAVGPYCNGASIPALPTSSTNSIAGTWSPAINNVALTAAVTTNYTFTPTPGPGICATTATMPIVVNPNTTPLFTQLGPYCQGATPDALALTSNNGIAGTWSPASIATTA
;
A
#
# COMPACT_ATOMS: atom_id res chain seq x y z
N SER A 1 -46.31 79.04 -50.82
CA SER A 1 -46.13 78.04 -49.70
C SER A 1 -44.91 77.19 -50.03
N THR A 2 -43.77 77.56 -49.49
CA THR A 2 -42.52 76.77 -49.62
C THR A 2 -42.42 75.85 -48.41
N THR A 3 -42.62 74.59 -48.65
CA THR A 3 -42.35 73.55 -47.68
C THR A 3 -40.83 73.36 -47.56
N ALA A 4 -40.24 73.73 -46.42
CA ALA A 4 -38.85 73.43 -46.10
C ALA A 4 -38.71 71.91 -45.90
N THR A 5 -38.01 71.29 -46.81
CA THR A 5 -37.62 69.92 -46.65
C THR A 5 -36.50 69.85 -45.55
N ALA A 6 -36.73 69.10 -44.51
CA ALA A 6 -35.71 68.91 -43.49
C ALA A 6 -34.42 68.33 -44.12
N PRO A 7 -33.25 68.80 -43.67
CA PRO A 7 -32.02 68.32 -44.28
C PRO A 7 -31.91 66.79 -44.00
N ALA A 8 -31.63 66.09 -45.10
CA ALA A 8 -31.31 64.66 -44.98
C ALA A 8 -30.11 64.51 -44.04
N THR A 9 -30.30 63.82 -42.96
CA THR A 9 -29.18 63.43 -42.05
C THR A 9 -28.24 62.53 -42.84
N CYS A 10 -27.09 63.07 -43.25
CA CYS A 10 -26.02 62.28 -43.83
C CYS A 10 -25.43 61.39 -42.75
N ALA A 11 -25.91 60.18 -42.68
CA ALA A 11 -25.33 59.19 -41.77
C ALA A 11 -24.02 58.68 -42.35
N VAL A 12 -22.97 58.80 -41.57
CA VAL A 12 -21.68 58.13 -41.87
C VAL A 12 -21.83 56.66 -41.53
N PRO A 13 -21.58 55.74 -42.47
CA PRO A 13 -21.65 54.34 -42.19
C PRO A 13 -20.56 53.99 -41.16
N THR A 14 -20.96 53.38 -40.02
CA THR A 14 -20.04 52.78 -39.06
C THR A 14 -20.01 51.29 -39.30
N THR A 15 -18.83 50.72 -39.38
CA THR A 15 -18.61 49.25 -39.43
C THR A 15 -18.46 48.71 -38.05
N MET A 16 -19.22 47.66 -37.73
CA MET A 16 -19.06 46.86 -36.51
C MET A 16 -18.39 45.55 -36.90
N SER A 17 -17.26 45.25 -36.28
CA SER A 17 -16.60 43.98 -36.47
C SER A 17 -17.19 42.96 -35.50
N ILE A 18 -17.69 41.83 -35.99
CA ILE A 18 -18.16 40.70 -35.20
C ILE A 18 -17.12 39.60 -35.35
N THR A 19 -16.46 39.23 -34.23
CA THR A 19 -15.54 38.10 -34.20
C THR A 19 -16.28 36.90 -33.69
N VAL A 20 -16.32 35.83 -34.48
CA VAL A 20 -16.85 34.52 -34.07
C VAL A 20 -15.66 33.62 -33.73
N THR A 21 -15.57 33.19 -32.49
CA THR A 21 -14.53 32.27 -32.02
C THR A 21 -15.06 30.84 -32.01
N THR A 22 -14.20 29.88 -32.33
CA THR A 22 -14.55 28.46 -32.24
C THR A 22 -14.75 28.03 -30.77
N LEU A 23 -15.71 27.12 -30.52
CA LEU A 23 -15.92 26.57 -29.20
C LEU A 23 -14.70 25.75 -28.76
N PRO A 24 -14.19 25.95 -27.53
CA PRO A 24 -13.13 25.13 -26.99
C PRO A 24 -13.60 23.69 -26.81
N ASN A 25 -12.67 22.75 -26.92
CA ASN A 25 -12.91 21.35 -26.59
C ASN A 25 -11.96 20.91 -25.45
N ALA A 26 -12.32 19.87 -24.70
CA ALA A 26 -11.50 19.36 -23.62
C ALA A 26 -11.31 17.86 -23.72
N ASN A 27 -10.17 17.41 -23.20
CA ASN A 27 -9.87 16.01 -22.93
C ASN A 27 -9.33 15.89 -21.50
N ILE A 28 -9.60 14.77 -20.85
CA ILE A 28 -9.07 14.42 -19.53
C ILE A 28 -8.39 13.05 -19.60
N SER A 29 -7.25 12.91 -18.94
CA SER A 29 -6.46 11.68 -18.92
C SER A 29 -5.78 11.49 -17.55
N GLY A 30 -5.23 10.29 -17.32
CA GLY A 30 -4.54 9.98 -16.08
C GLY A 30 -5.20 8.87 -15.25
N THR A 31 -6.16 8.12 -15.84
CA THR A 31 -6.75 6.95 -15.17
C THR A 31 -5.66 5.97 -14.75
N THR A 32 -5.62 5.66 -13.45
CA THR A 32 -4.63 4.74 -12.89
C THR A 32 -5.07 4.20 -11.53
N THR A 33 -4.42 3.12 -11.09
CA THR A 33 -4.54 2.57 -9.73
C THR A 33 -3.20 2.70 -9.02
N VAL A 34 -3.23 3.21 -7.80
CA VAL A 34 -2.06 3.39 -6.93
C VAL A 34 -2.36 2.87 -5.53
N CYS A 35 -1.32 2.60 -4.76
CA CYS A 35 -1.46 2.22 -3.36
C CYS A 35 -1.62 3.43 -2.46
N GLN A 36 -2.25 3.23 -1.31
CA GLN A 36 -2.34 4.24 -0.26
C GLN A 36 -0.94 4.75 0.12
N ASN A 37 -0.80 6.08 0.23
CA ASN A 37 0.44 6.80 0.50
C ASN A 37 1.54 6.63 -0.58
N ALA A 38 1.21 6.14 -1.78
CA ALA A 38 2.13 6.16 -2.91
C ALA A 38 2.33 7.58 -3.45
N ALA A 39 3.30 7.77 -4.36
CA ALA A 39 3.48 9.02 -5.07
C ALA A 39 2.18 9.47 -5.74
N GLN A 40 1.88 10.76 -5.67
CA GLN A 40 0.65 11.33 -6.20
C GLN A 40 0.60 11.20 -7.72
N PRO A 41 -0.38 10.51 -8.29
CA PRO A 41 -0.62 10.51 -9.72
C PRO A 41 -1.23 11.83 -10.16
N ASN A 42 -1.10 12.13 -11.44
CA ASN A 42 -1.66 13.35 -12.03
C ASN A 42 -2.87 13.04 -12.90
N ILE A 43 -3.92 13.84 -12.76
CA ILE A 43 -4.96 14.02 -13.77
C ILE A 43 -4.53 15.17 -14.66
N THR A 44 -4.61 14.99 -16.00
CA THR A 44 -4.27 16.02 -16.99
C THR A 44 -5.51 16.44 -17.72
N PHE A 45 -5.80 17.74 -17.68
CA PHE A 45 -6.84 18.39 -18.49
C PHE A 45 -6.16 19.04 -19.69
N THR A 46 -6.66 18.79 -20.89
CA THR A 46 -6.11 19.34 -22.15
C THR A 46 -7.21 20.01 -22.95
N GLY A 47 -7.01 21.28 -23.29
CA GLY A 47 -7.90 22.06 -24.15
C GLY A 47 -7.45 22.05 -25.61
N SER A 48 -8.40 22.17 -26.51
CA SER A 48 -8.17 22.28 -27.96
C SER A 48 -9.21 23.18 -28.64
N ASN A 49 -9.05 23.44 -29.93
CA ASN A 49 -9.94 24.23 -30.79
C ASN A 49 -10.07 25.71 -30.40
N SER A 50 -9.25 26.22 -29.48
CA SER A 50 -9.21 27.62 -29.11
C SER A 50 -7.82 28.01 -28.64
N THR A 51 -7.62 29.22 -28.18
CA THR A 51 -6.34 29.73 -27.70
C THR A 51 -6.36 29.82 -26.19
N ALA A 52 -5.32 29.28 -25.50
CA ALA A 52 -5.17 29.37 -24.06
C ALA A 52 -5.27 30.81 -23.53
N PRO A 53 -5.68 31.03 -22.26
CA PRO A 53 -5.90 30.00 -21.25
C PRO A 53 -7.26 29.28 -21.33
N TYR A 54 -7.29 27.99 -21.03
CA TYR A 54 -8.51 27.18 -20.90
C TYR A 54 -8.90 27.08 -19.45
N THR A 55 -10.18 27.25 -19.11
CA THR A 55 -10.73 26.98 -17.79
C THR A 55 -11.64 25.77 -17.88
N PHE A 56 -11.29 24.71 -17.15
CA PHE A 56 -12.08 23.48 -17.05
C PHE A 56 -12.92 23.50 -15.79
N THR A 57 -14.21 23.21 -15.93
CA THR A 57 -15.09 22.91 -14.81
C THR A 57 -15.24 21.41 -14.70
N TYR A 58 -15.01 20.85 -13.53
CA TYR A 58 -15.07 19.40 -13.29
C TYR A 58 -15.73 19.08 -11.95
N THR A 59 -16.16 17.83 -11.79
CA THR A 59 -16.65 17.30 -10.52
C THR A 59 -15.81 16.10 -10.08
N ILE A 60 -15.79 15.81 -8.80
CA ILE A 60 -15.22 14.59 -8.24
C ILE A 60 -16.39 13.78 -7.67
N ASN A 61 -16.56 12.53 -8.18
CA ASN A 61 -17.66 11.63 -7.79
C ASN A 61 -19.05 12.28 -7.87
N GLY A 62 -19.28 13.18 -8.82
CA GLY A 62 -20.56 13.89 -8.99
C GLY A 62 -20.83 14.96 -7.92
N GLY A 63 -19.83 15.35 -7.14
CA GLY A 63 -19.94 16.40 -6.12
C GLY A 63 -19.99 17.81 -6.71
N ALA A 64 -19.66 18.80 -5.91
CA ALA A 64 -19.67 20.22 -6.32
C ALA A 64 -18.69 20.49 -7.47
N ASN A 65 -19.06 21.44 -8.33
CA ASN A 65 -18.21 21.93 -9.41
C ASN A 65 -16.93 22.58 -8.86
N GLN A 66 -15.81 22.19 -9.44
CA GLN A 66 -14.49 22.79 -9.22
C GLN A 66 -13.94 23.30 -10.52
N THR A 67 -12.99 24.22 -10.48
CA THR A 67 -12.37 24.79 -11.68
C THR A 67 -10.85 24.70 -11.61
N ILE A 68 -10.24 24.48 -12.79
CA ILE A 68 -8.79 24.55 -12.97
C ILE A 68 -8.49 25.26 -14.29
N THR A 69 -7.49 26.13 -14.32
CA THR A 69 -7.16 26.95 -15.49
C THR A 69 -5.72 26.70 -15.92
N THR A 70 -5.50 26.59 -17.23
CA THR A 70 -4.15 26.48 -17.79
C THR A 70 -3.40 27.80 -17.67
N ALA A 71 -2.08 27.74 -17.67
CA ALA A 71 -1.27 28.94 -17.84
C ALA A 71 -1.50 29.57 -19.20
N ALA A 72 -1.23 30.88 -19.33
CA ALA A 72 -1.22 31.55 -20.61
C ALA A 72 -0.28 30.82 -21.59
N ALA A 73 -0.73 30.59 -22.82
CA ALA A 73 -0.03 29.82 -23.84
C ALA A 73 0.15 28.30 -23.59
N SER A 74 -0.45 27.74 -22.53
CA SER A 74 -0.48 26.29 -22.31
C SER A 74 -1.88 25.75 -22.61
N SER A 75 -1.96 24.67 -23.37
CA SER A 75 -3.22 23.95 -23.62
C SER A 75 -3.54 22.90 -22.56
N SER A 76 -2.64 22.63 -21.62
CA SER A 76 -2.85 21.60 -20.59
C SER A 76 -2.48 22.07 -19.19
N VAL A 77 -3.13 21.44 -18.18
CA VAL A 77 -2.86 21.62 -16.76
C VAL A 77 -3.00 20.29 -16.05
N THR A 78 -2.13 20.04 -15.08
CA THR A 78 -2.12 18.82 -14.26
C THR A 78 -2.62 19.11 -12.86
N LEU A 79 -3.37 18.15 -12.32
CA LEU A 79 -3.86 18.14 -10.94
C LEU A 79 -3.26 16.93 -10.22
N PRO A 80 -2.36 17.11 -9.25
CA PRO A 80 -1.85 16.02 -8.44
C PRO A 80 -2.92 15.54 -7.46
N ILE A 81 -3.09 14.21 -7.38
CA ILE A 81 -4.17 13.60 -6.60
C ILE A 81 -3.62 12.99 -5.31
N PRO A 82 -4.14 13.39 -4.13
CA PRO A 82 -3.74 12.80 -2.85
C PRO A 82 -4.05 11.30 -2.78
N THR A 83 -3.13 10.54 -2.20
CA THR A 83 -3.22 9.07 -2.07
C THR A 83 -3.40 8.59 -0.63
N ALA A 84 -3.60 9.50 0.32
CA ALA A 84 -3.72 9.15 1.74
C ALA A 84 -4.99 8.36 2.07
N THR A 85 -6.10 8.63 1.37
CA THR A 85 -7.38 7.99 1.63
C THR A 85 -7.72 6.99 0.52
N PRO A 86 -7.90 5.70 0.84
CA PRO A 86 -8.34 4.71 -0.12
C PRO A 86 -9.73 5.01 -0.68
N GLY A 87 -9.94 4.71 -1.96
CA GLY A 87 -11.21 4.95 -2.63
C GLY A 87 -11.06 5.09 -4.14
N SER A 88 -12.19 5.23 -4.83
CA SER A 88 -12.25 5.51 -6.26
C SER A 88 -12.71 6.96 -6.46
N TYR A 89 -11.92 7.72 -7.19
CA TYR A 89 -12.14 9.14 -7.45
C TYR A 89 -12.33 9.35 -8.95
N VAL A 90 -13.59 9.58 -9.36
CA VAL A 90 -13.96 9.82 -10.75
C VAL A 90 -13.98 11.33 -10.99
N TYR A 91 -13.05 11.81 -11.80
CA TYR A 91 -12.96 13.19 -12.24
C TYR A 91 -13.72 13.35 -13.55
N ASN A 92 -14.79 14.10 -13.55
CA ASN A 92 -15.70 14.26 -14.69
C ASN A 92 -15.66 15.70 -15.18
N VAL A 93 -15.30 15.93 -16.45
CA VAL A 93 -15.34 17.27 -17.04
C VAL A 93 -16.77 17.66 -17.33
N VAL A 94 -17.20 18.80 -16.83
CA VAL A 94 -18.55 19.35 -17.00
C VAL A 94 -18.57 20.37 -18.14
N SER A 95 -17.56 21.22 -18.21
CA SER A 95 -17.43 22.22 -19.30
C SER A 95 -15.98 22.69 -19.44
N VAL A 96 -15.68 23.29 -20.58
CA VAL A 96 -14.45 24.04 -20.80
C VAL A 96 -14.80 25.42 -21.35
N SER A 97 -14.07 26.45 -20.91
CA SER A 97 -14.25 27.81 -21.39
C SER A 97 -12.94 28.49 -21.78
N VAL A 98 -13.02 29.39 -22.76
CA VAL A 98 -11.99 30.36 -23.11
C VAL A 98 -12.65 31.74 -23.22
N GLY A 99 -12.32 32.63 -22.29
CA GLY A 99 -13.04 33.91 -22.17
C GLY A 99 -14.54 33.70 -21.96
N ALA A 100 -15.38 34.31 -22.79
CA ALA A 100 -16.83 34.18 -22.74
C ALA A 100 -17.37 32.93 -23.47
N CYS A 101 -16.54 32.23 -24.24
CA CYS A 101 -16.95 31.04 -24.99
C CYS A 101 -16.92 29.80 -24.10
N VAL A 102 -18.08 29.27 -23.73
CA VAL A 102 -18.24 28.08 -22.90
C VAL A 102 -18.78 26.92 -23.74
N ASN A 103 -18.13 25.79 -23.72
CA ASN A 103 -18.62 24.52 -24.26
C ASN A 103 -19.13 23.64 -23.12
N PRO A 104 -20.46 23.53 -22.92
CA PRO A 104 -21.01 22.59 -21.94
C PRO A 104 -20.90 21.18 -22.52
N VAL A 105 -20.69 20.21 -21.64
CA VAL A 105 -20.72 18.79 -21.93
C VAL A 105 -19.54 18.22 -22.66
N ILE A 106 -18.78 17.61 -21.87
CA ILE A 106 -17.90 16.61 -22.42
C ILE A 106 -17.99 15.44 -21.47
N SER A 107 -18.70 14.39 -21.85
CA SER A 107 -18.82 13.15 -21.07
C SER A 107 -17.47 12.41 -21.00
N GLN A 108 -16.45 13.10 -20.51
CA GLN A 108 -15.10 12.57 -20.37
C GLN A 108 -14.73 12.53 -18.90
N ASN A 109 -14.21 11.40 -18.51
CA ASN A 109 -13.75 11.18 -17.13
C ASN A 109 -12.39 10.49 -17.08
N ALA A 110 -11.72 10.66 -15.96
CA ALA A 110 -10.55 9.89 -15.58
C ALA A 110 -10.74 9.42 -14.14
N THR A 111 -10.30 8.21 -13.84
CA THR A 111 -10.50 7.58 -12.55
C THR A 111 -9.17 7.27 -11.89
N ILE A 112 -8.99 7.77 -10.68
CA ILE A 112 -7.89 7.36 -9.80
C ILE A 112 -8.46 6.41 -8.75
N THR A 113 -7.92 5.19 -8.70
CA THR A 113 -8.24 4.24 -7.65
C THR A 113 -7.07 4.16 -6.67
N VAL A 114 -7.30 4.53 -5.42
CA VAL A 114 -6.35 4.37 -4.33
C VAL A 114 -6.70 3.11 -3.56
N SER A 115 -5.86 2.09 -3.66
CA SER A 115 -6.05 0.80 -2.97
C SER A 115 -5.47 0.84 -1.56
N SER A 116 -6.19 0.29 -0.58
CA SER A 116 -5.69 0.15 0.79
C SER A 116 -4.47 -0.75 0.84
N ASN A 117 -3.53 -0.44 1.72
CA ASN A 117 -2.40 -1.31 1.99
C ASN A 117 -2.86 -2.57 2.77
N ILE A 118 -2.30 -3.71 2.42
CA ILE A 118 -2.56 -5.01 3.05
C ILE A 118 -1.29 -5.47 3.76
N THR A 119 -1.40 -5.84 5.04
CA THR A 119 -0.28 -6.42 5.77
C THR A 119 -0.30 -7.94 5.62
N PRO A 120 0.79 -8.57 5.17
CA PRO A 120 0.91 -10.03 5.15
C PRO A 120 0.77 -10.62 6.55
N THR A 121 0.07 -11.74 6.66
CA THR A 121 -0.14 -12.44 7.94
C THR A 121 0.47 -13.83 7.88
N PHE A 122 1.02 -14.29 9.02
CA PHE A 122 1.69 -15.58 9.15
C PHE A 122 1.32 -16.26 10.45
N THR A 123 1.35 -17.59 10.45
CA THR A 123 1.33 -18.37 11.69
C THR A 123 2.70 -18.23 12.36
N ALA A 124 2.71 -17.86 13.63
CA ALA A 124 3.94 -17.78 14.40
C ALA A 124 4.64 -19.15 14.48
N VAL A 125 5.96 -19.13 14.42
CA VAL A 125 6.80 -20.33 14.54
C VAL A 125 7.69 -20.25 15.78
N GLY A 126 7.98 -21.41 16.39
CA GLY A 126 8.75 -21.50 17.63
C GLY A 126 7.90 -21.35 18.92
N PRO A 127 8.50 -21.14 20.10
CA PRO A 127 9.94 -21.01 20.29
C PRO A 127 10.72 -22.32 20.01
N TYR A 128 11.99 -22.19 19.66
CA TYR A 128 12.90 -23.31 19.42
C TYR A 128 13.93 -23.43 20.56
N CYS A 129 14.49 -24.62 20.77
CA CYS A 129 15.63 -24.80 21.64
C CYS A 129 16.95 -24.55 20.89
N ASN A 130 17.99 -24.16 21.62
CA ASN A 130 19.32 -24.02 21.06
C ASN A 130 19.78 -25.36 20.43
N GLY A 131 20.29 -25.30 19.19
CA GLY A 131 20.66 -26.45 18.37
C GLY A 131 19.53 -27.06 17.54
N ALA A 132 18.29 -26.59 17.68
CA ALA A 132 17.18 -27.03 16.83
C ALA A 132 17.29 -26.48 15.41
N SER A 133 16.85 -27.27 14.43
CA SER A 133 16.70 -26.79 13.06
C SER A 133 15.41 -26.02 12.91
N ILE A 134 15.49 -24.83 12.31
CA ILE A 134 14.30 -24.05 11.97
C ILE A 134 13.88 -24.40 10.54
N PRO A 135 12.60 -24.80 10.30
CA PRO A 135 12.12 -25.06 8.96
C PRO A 135 12.11 -23.77 8.13
N ALA A 136 12.17 -23.90 6.80
CA ALA A 136 12.05 -22.78 5.91
C ALA A 136 10.73 -22.02 6.14
N LEU A 137 10.80 -20.69 6.19
CA LEU A 137 9.60 -19.87 6.31
C LEU A 137 8.79 -19.88 5.00
N PRO A 138 7.46 -19.80 5.09
CA PRO A 138 6.61 -19.82 3.91
C PRO A 138 6.87 -18.60 3.00
N THR A 139 6.98 -18.82 1.70
CA THR A 139 7.16 -17.77 0.69
C THR A 139 5.86 -17.06 0.32
N SER A 140 4.74 -17.49 0.89
CA SER A 140 3.43 -16.86 0.77
C SER A 140 2.79 -16.72 2.14
N SER A 141 2.19 -15.57 2.41
CA SER A 141 1.44 -15.30 3.65
C SER A 141 0.12 -16.07 3.70
N THR A 142 -0.53 -16.15 4.88
CA THR A 142 -1.83 -16.80 5.03
C THR A 142 -2.96 -16.07 4.29
N ASN A 143 -2.77 -14.78 3.97
CA ASN A 143 -3.65 -13.98 3.12
C ASN A 143 -3.14 -13.87 1.68
N SER A 144 -2.38 -14.89 1.20
CA SER A 144 -2.00 -15.11 -0.20
C SER A 144 -1.09 -14.06 -0.84
N ILE A 145 -0.27 -13.38 -0.04
CA ILE A 145 0.72 -12.43 -0.54
C ILE A 145 2.07 -13.16 -0.66
N ALA A 146 2.62 -13.22 -1.88
CA ALA A 146 3.94 -13.79 -2.12
C ALA A 146 5.06 -12.80 -1.76
N GLY A 147 6.22 -13.32 -1.33
CA GLY A 147 7.35 -12.48 -0.96
C GLY A 147 8.55 -13.28 -0.46
N THR A 148 9.50 -12.56 0.13
CA THR A 148 10.77 -13.13 0.62
C THR A 148 11.07 -12.66 2.04
N TRP A 149 11.82 -13.48 2.79
CA TRP A 149 12.26 -13.19 4.14
C TRP A 149 13.70 -12.68 4.18
N SER A 150 13.95 -11.74 5.07
CA SER A 150 15.30 -11.23 5.40
C SER A 150 15.44 -11.08 6.93
N PRO A 151 16.53 -11.57 7.54
CA PRO A 151 17.58 -12.39 6.92
C PRO A 151 17.05 -13.71 6.39
N ALA A 152 17.74 -14.34 5.45
CA ALA A 152 17.37 -15.69 5.00
C ALA A 152 17.54 -16.68 6.14
N ILE A 153 16.57 -17.56 6.37
CA ILE A 153 16.75 -18.70 7.26
C ILE A 153 17.62 -19.73 6.53
N ASN A 154 18.85 -19.80 6.96
CA ASN A 154 19.70 -20.94 6.66
C ASN A 154 19.36 -22.00 7.71
N ASN A 155 19.23 -23.28 7.32
CA ASN A 155 19.03 -24.44 8.23
C ASN A 155 20.21 -24.63 9.20
N VAL A 156 20.87 -23.58 9.61
CA VAL A 156 21.96 -23.58 10.58
C VAL A 156 21.34 -23.66 11.96
N ALA A 157 21.73 -24.66 12.72
CA ALA A 157 21.36 -24.78 14.12
C ALA A 157 21.70 -23.45 14.84
N LEU A 158 20.67 -22.79 15.39
CA LEU A 158 20.86 -21.56 16.13
C LEU A 158 21.63 -21.86 17.43
N THR A 159 22.81 -21.32 17.56
CA THR A 159 23.74 -21.64 18.67
C THR A 159 23.64 -20.67 19.85
N ALA A 160 22.74 -19.70 19.80
CA ALA A 160 22.57 -18.71 20.85
C ALA A 160 21.10 -18.54 21.26
N ALA A 161 20.86 -18.35 22.57
CA ALA A 161 19.55 -17.91 23.09
C ALA A 161 19.30 -16.47 22.65
N VAL A 162 18.53 -16.28 21.57
CA VAL A 162 18.31 -14.96 20.95
C VAL A 162 16.92 -14.90 20.31
N THR A 163 16.36 -13.70 20.27
CA THR A 163 15.21 -13.40 19.42
C THR A 163 15.70 -12.71 18.14
N THR A 164 15.41 -13.32 17.01
CA THR A 164 15.73 -12.73 15.70
C THR A 164 14.44 -12.32 15.01
N ASN A 165 14.38 -11.06 14.57
CA ASN A 165 13.27 -10.54 13.78
C ASN A 165 13.51 -10.81 12.28
N TYR A 166 12.61 -11.57 11.68
CA TYR A 166 12.57 -11.82 10.25
C TYR A 166 11.56 -10.90 9.59
N THR A 167 11.99 -10.16 8.58
CA THR A 167 11.11 -9.25 7.83
C THR A 167 10.70 -9.89 6.51
N PHE A 168 9.40 -10.03 6.31
CA PHE A 168 8.83 -10.43 5.04
C PHE A 168 8.63 -9.22 4.15
N THR A 169 9.19 -9.27 2.95
CA THR A 169 9.02 -8.25 1.92
C THR A 169 8.16 -8.82 0.80
N PRO A 170 6.96 -8.28 0.58
CA PRO A 170 6.09 -8.68 -0.52
C PRO A 170 6.78 -8.52 -1.87
N THR A 171 6.52 -9.46 -2.79
CA THR A 171 6.94 -9.32 -4.19
C THR A 171 6.07 -8.27 -4.87
N PRO A 172 6.66 -7.21 -5.47
CA PRO A 172 5.89 -6.21 -6.20
C PRO A 172 5.10 -6.83 -7.36
N GLY A 173 3.87 -6.37 -7.56
CA GLY A 173 3.03 -6.81 -8.68
C GLY A 173 1.90 -5.81 -8.93
N PRO A 174 1.29 -5.84 -10.15
CA PRO A 174 0.18 -4.96 -10.47
C PRO A 174 -0.98 -5.15 -9.49
N GLY A 175 -1.42 -4.05 -8.87
CA GLY A 175 -2.55 -4.04 -7.93
C GLY A 175 -2.24 -4.63 -6.54
N ILE A 176 -1.01 -5.05 -6.26
CA ILE A 176 -0.61 -5.55 -4.95
C ILE A 176 -0.11 -4.38 -4.10
N CYS A 177 -0.95 -3.92 -3.19
CA CYS A 177 -0.62 -2.88 -2.21
C CYS A 177 -0.32 -3.54 -0.86
N ALA A 178 0.82 -4.22 -0.75
CA ALA A 178 1.20 -4.91 0.47
C ALA A 178 2.37 -4.22 1.17
N THR A 179 2.30 -4.15 2.50
CA THR A 179 3.38 -3.66 3.37
C THR A 179 4.27 -4.81 3.82
N THR A 180 5.45 -4.49 4.34
CA THR A 180 6.28 -5.50 5.00
C THR A 180 5.64 -6.00 6.29
N ALA A 181 5.94 -7.25 6.67
CA ALA A 181 5.54 -7.84 7.95
C ALA A 181 6.78 -8.37 8.69
N THR A 182 6.74 -8.38 10.02
CA THR A 182 7.85 -8.87 10.85
C THR A 182 7.39 -10.04 11.70
N MET A 183 8.21 -11.08 11.78
CA MET A 183 7.98 -12.25 12.63
C MET A 183 9.20 -12.49 13.52
N PRO A 184 9.07 -12.39 14.86
CA PRO A 184 10.12 -12.75 15.78
C PRO A 184 10.22 -14.27 15.92
N ILE A 185 11.42 -14.81 15.81
CA ILE A 185 11.72 -16.22 16.13
C ILE A 185 12.59 -16.25 17.38
N VAL A 186 12.07 -16.90 18.40
CA VAL A 186 12.72 -17.01 19.72
C VAL A 186 13.45 -18.34 19.80
N VAL A 187 14.72 -18.30 20.22
CA VAL A 187 15.53 -19.47 20.54
C VAL A 187 15.85 -19.45 22.02
N ASN A 188 15.37 -20.44 22.73
CA ASN A 188 15.60 -20.60 24.16
C ASN A 188 16.93 -21.33 24.43
N PRO A 189 17.65 -21.02 25.51
CA PRO A 189 18.82 -21.80 25.91
C PRO A 189 18.41 -23.22 26.33
N ASN A 190 19.30 -24.19 26.12
CA ASN A 190 19.12 -25.53 26.64
C ASN A 190 19.29 -25.50 28.17
N THR A 191 18.41 -26.19 28.88
CA THR A 191 18.45 -26.33 30.32
C THR A 191 18.87 -27.77 30.68
N THR A 192 19.92 -27.91 31.48
CA THR A 192 20.37 -29.21 31.97
C THR A 192 19.50 -29.63 33.15
N PRO A 193 18.91 -30.85 33.11
CA PRO A 193 18.19 -31.39 34.27
C PRO A 193 19.11 -31.51 35.47
N LEU A 194 18.65 -31.10 36.62
CA LEU A 194 19.37 -31.24 37.91
C LEU A 194 18.68 -32.28 38.78
N PHE A 195 19.47 -33.21 39.29
CA PHE A 195 18.98 -34.25 40.21
C PHE A 195 19.82 -34.29 41.47
N THR A 196 19.19 -34.64 42.58
CA THR A 196 19.90 -34.97 43.81
C THR A 196 20.53 -36.37 43.65
N GLN A 197 21.80 -36.46 43.95
CA GLN A 197 22.51 -37.73 43.87
C GLN A 197 21.93 -38.73 44.88
N LEU A 198 21.68 -39.94 44.42
CA LEU A 198 21.24 -41.06 45.24
C LEU A 198 22.44 -41.91 45.64
N GLY A 199 22.34 -42.57 46.79
CA GLY A 199 23.39 -43.42 47.33
C GLY A 199 24.42 -42.66 48.16
N PRO A 200 25.50 -43.40 48.62
CA PRO A 200 25.91 -44.71 48.15
C PRO A 200 25.03 -45.85 48.65
N TYR A 201 24.88 -46.93 47.88
CA TYR A 201 24.12 -48.10 48.23
C TYR A 201 25.10 -49.29 48.52
N CYS A 202 24.76 -50.16 49.49
CA CYS A 202 25.47 -51.39 49.66
C CYS A 202 25.05 -52.46 48.64
N GLN A 203 25.93 -53.40 48.35
CA GLN A 203 25.60 -54.50 47.44
C GLN A 203 24.36 -55.27 47.94
N GLY A 204 23.39 -55.49 47.05
CA GLY A 204 22.10 -56.11 47.35
C GLY A 204 21.07 -55.24 48.06
N ALA A 205 21.38 -53.99 48.34
CA ALA A 205 20.37 -53.04 48.86
C ALA A 205 19.29 -52.70 47.81
N THR A 206 18.10 -52.38 48.29
CA THR A 206 17.03 -51.89 47.43
C THR A 206 17.26 -50.37 47.21
N PRO A 207 17.56 -49.93 45.97
CA PRO A 207 17.78 -48.50 45.68
C PRO A 207 16.46 -47.73 45.64
N ASP A 208 16.53 -46.42 45.88
CA ASP A 208 15.42 -45.57 45.69
C ASP A 208 15.06 -45.48 44.18
N ALA A 209 13.80 -45.22 43.89
CA ALA A 209 13.35 -45.03 42.51
C ALA A 209 13.97 -43.75 41.90
N LEU A 210 14.40 -43.84 40.65
CA LEU A 210 14.89 -42.69 39.92
C LEU A 210 13.75 -41.70 39.67
N ALA A 211 13.92 -40.45 40.08
CA ALA A 211 12.94 -39.41 39.87
C ALA A 211 12.75 -39.13 38.37
N LEU A 212 11.54 -39.18 37.87
CA LEU A 212 11.21 -38.88 36.45
C LEU A 212 11.13 -37.38 36.15
N THR A 213 11.18 -36.55 37.20
CA THR A 213 11.21 -35.09 37.08
C THR A 213 12.42 -34.56 37.85
N SER A 214 13.22 -33.74 37.20
CA SER A 214 14.40 -33.10 37.82
C SER A 214 14.00 -32.03 38.84
N ASN A 215 14.94 -31.64 39.71
CA ASN A 215 14.73 -30.60 40.73
C ASN A 215 14.36 -29.22 40.11
N ASN A 216 14.73 -29.00 38.88
CA ASN A 216 14.36 -27.79 38.09
C ASN A 216 13.20 -28.05 37.14
N GLY A 217 12.35 -29.07 37.36
CA GLY A 217 11.05 -29.26 36.72
C GLY A 217 11.06 -29.93 35.36
N ILE A 218 12.18 -30.50 34.91
CA ILE A 218 12.29 -31.13 33.59
C ILE A 218 11.91 -32.62 33.72
N ALA A 219 10.86 -33.05 33.02
CA ALA A 219 10.44 -34.44 32.95
C ALA A 219 11.28 -35.23 31.95
N GLY A 220 11.51 -36.49 32.24
CA GLY A 220 12.29 -37.36 31.36
C GLY A 220 12.25 -38.82 31.78
N THR A 221 13.04 -39.64 31.11
CA THR A 221 13.20 -41.08 31.41
C THR A 221 14.68 -41.41 31.59
N TRP A 222 14.95 -42.45 32.40
CA TRP A 222 16.30 -42.93 32.63
C TRP A 222 16.63 -44.12 31.73
N SER A 223 17.89 -44.19 31.33
CA SER A 223 18.45 -45.38 30.70
C SER A 223 19.81 -45.67 31.33
N PRO A 224 19.95 -46.79 32.08
CA PRO A 224 18.92 -47.78 32.45
C PRO A 224 17.81 -47.22 33.34
N ALA A 225 16.61 -47.81 33.30
CA ALA A 225 15.42 -47.35 34.02
C ALA A 225 15.47 -47.60 35.55
N SER A 226 16.44 -48.38 36.03
CA SER A 226 16.62 -48.72 37.44
C SER A 226 18.10 -48.79 37.79
N ILE A 227 18.37 -48.61 39.08
CA ILE A 227 19.73 -48.73 39.64
C ILE A 227 20.00 -50.20 39.89
N ALA A 228 21.11 -50.77 39.40
CA ALA A 228 21.60 -52.11 39.72
C ALA A 228 22.51 -52.01 40.94
N THR A 229 22.20 -52.81 41.96
CA THR A 229 23.01 -52.95 43.19
C THR A 229 23.65 -54.33 43.34
N THR A 230 23.44 -55.21 42.33
CA THR A 230 24.10 -56.51 42.20
C THR A 230 25.35 -56.38 41.35
N ALA A 231 26.47 -56.89 41.82
CA ALA A 231 27.72 -57.05 41.06
C ALA A 231 27.64 -58.25 40.16
#